data_eeba0c29703d0e382d31850d32a7d935
#
_entry.id   eeba0c29703d0e382d31850d32a7d935
#
_cell.length_a   1.000
_cell.length_b   1.000
_cell.length_c   1.000
_cell.angle_alpha   90.00
_cell.angle_beta   90.00
_cell.angle_gamma   90.00
#
_symmetry.space_group_name_H-M   'P 1'
#
loop_
_entity.id
_entity.type
_entity.pdbx_description
1 polymer ?
#
loop_
_entity_poly.entity_id
_entity_poly.type
_entity_poly.pdbx_seq_one_letter_code
_entity_poly.pdbx_strand_id
1 'polypeptide(L)'
;MLVPYSWFQILWYFYIYGFLGWCSEVAFAAIAHGKFVNRGFVNGPICSIYGFGVMSVLLVLGPLKSSFWLLFGGSVLFTSAIEYLTGWVLEKVFHDKWWDYSKRPLNIKGYVCLEFSVLWGLACVFVVDVFQPLVAKVVDLIPKKL
;
A
#
# COMPACT_ATOMS: atom_id res chain seq x y z
N MET A 1 19.79 -12.77 -4.18
CA MET A 1 19.49 -11.37 -4.47
C MET A 1 19.51 -10.55 -3.21
N LEU A 2 20.13 -9.47 -3.31
CA LEU A 2 20.24 -8.60 -2.17
C LEU A 2 19.15 -7.56 -2.19
N VAL A 3 18.59 -7.29 -1.01
CA VAL A 3 17.62 -6.22 -0.83
C VAL A 3 18.35 -4.90 -1.10
N PRO A 4 17.82 -4.00 -1.96
CA PRO A 4 18.51 -2.75 -2.31
C PRO A 4 18.52 -1.69 -1.21
N TYR A 5 17.91 -1.99 -0.06
CA TYR A 5 17.82 -1.06 1.06
C TYR A 5 18.45 -1.66 2.31
N SER A 6 19.08 -0.81 3.12
CA SER A 6 19.60 -1.21 4.42
C SER A 6 18.45 -1.44 5.41
N TRP A 7 18.73 -2.14 6.52
CA TRP A 7 17.75 -2.30 7.59
C TRP A 7 17.25 -0.97 8.14
N PHE A 8 18.16 0.01 8.26
CA PHE A 8 17.81 1.36 8.69
C PHE A 8 16.75 1.97 7.76
N GLN A 9 16.99 1.88 6.45
CA GLN A 9 16.05 2.40 5.45
C GLN A 9 14.72 1.66 5.48
N ILE A 10 14.77 0.33 5.55
CA ILE A 10 13.54 -0.49 5.58
C ILE A 10 12.66 -0.11 6.76
N LEU A 11 13.24 0.00 7.94
CA LEU A 11 12.49 0.34 9.15
C LEU A 11 11.88 1.73 9.07
N TRP A 12 12.65 2.71 8.61
CA TRP A 12 12.13 4.07 8.48
C TRP A 12 11.07 4.19 7.40
N TYR A 13 11.27 3.53 6.25
CA TYR A 13 10.24 3.51 5.20
C TYR A 13 8.96 2.88 5.71
N PHE A 14 9.07 1.78 6.43
CA PHE A 14 7.91 1.11 7.00
C PHE A 14 7.11 2.06 7.91
N TYR A 15 7.79 2.72 8.84
CA TYR A 15 7.11 3.60 9.77
C TYR A 15 6.55 4.86 9.10
N ILE A 16 7.29 5.45 8.18
CA ILE A 16 6.82 6.66 7.48
C ILE A 16 5.57 6.33 6.66
N TYR A 17 5.61 5.28 5.87
CA TYR A 17 4.46 4.91 5.06
C TYR A 17 3.29 4.42 5.90
N GLY A 18 3.57 3.73 7.00
CA GLY A 18 2.53 3.35 7.95
C GLY A 18 1.84 4.56 8.55
N PHE A 19 2.63 5.57 8.92
CA PHE A 19 2.09 6.82 9.44
C PHE A 19 1.29 7.60 8.39
N LEU A 20 1.83 7.73 7.18
CA LEU A 20 1.12 8.42 6.09
C LEU A 20 -0.17 7.70 5.73
N GLY A 21 -0.15 6.36 5.72
CA GLY A 21 -1.35 5.58 5.51
C GLY A 21 -2.38 5.79 6.60
N TRP A 22 -1.94 5.85 7.85
CA TRP A 22 -2.83 6.14 8.98
C TRP A 22 -3.45 7.54 8.82
N CYS A 23 -2.65 8.55 8.46
CA CYS A 23 -3.16 9.89 8.20
C CYS A 23 -4.22 9.88 7.11
N SER A 24 -3.98 9.15 6.02
CA SER A 24 -4.93 9.06 4.91
C SER A 24 -6.23 8.41 5.34
N GLU A 25 -6.17 7.32 6.11
CA GLU A 25 -7.35 6.61 6.58
C GLU A 25 -8.15 7.46 7.58
N VAL A 26 -7.47 8.12 8.50
CA VAL A 26 -8.13 8.98 9.48
C VAL A 26 -8.78 10.19 8.79
N ALA A 27 -8.09 10.79 7.82
CA ALA A 27 -8.63 11.90 7.05
C ALA A 27 -9.87 11.47 6.26
N PHE A 28 -9.82 10.30 5.62
CA PHE A 28 -10.96 9.75 4.91
C PHE A 28 -12.14 9.54 5.84
N ALA A 29 -11.92 8.93 7.00
CA ALA A 29 -12.97 8.68 7.98
C ALA A 29 -13.56 9.98 8.52
N ALA A 30 -12.72 10.99 8.75
CA ALA A 30 -13.18 12.29 9.24
C ALA A 30 -14.07 12.98 8.20
N ILE A 31 -13.69 12.92 6.93
CA ILE A 31 -14.48 13.50 5.85
C ILE A 31 -15.79 12.73 5.65
N ALA A 32 -15.71 11.39 5.67
CA ALA A 32 -16.87 10.53 5.40
C ALA A 32 -17.87 10.50 6.56
N HIS A 33 -17.39 10.53 7.79
CA HIS A 33 -18.23 10.34 8.98
C HIS A 33 -18.30 11.56 9.90
N GLY A 34 -17.54 12.61 9.60
CA GLY A 34 -17.56 13.85 10.36
C GLY A 34 -16.92 13.78 11.74
N LYS A 35 -16.14 12.75 12.04
CA LYS A 35 -15.49 12.61 13.33
C LYS A 35 -14.16 11.89 13.20
N PHE A 36 -13.27 12.13 14.18
CA PHE A 36 -11.99 11.46 14.26
C PHE A 36 -12.19 10.00 14.68
N VAL A 37 -11.62 9.08 13.92
CA VAL A 37 -11.64 7.65 14.25
C VAL A 37 -10.24 7.10 14.00
N ASN A 38 -9.68 6.37 14.97
CA ASN A 38 -8.42 5.67 14.75
C ASN A 38 -8.69 4.45 13.89
N ARG A 39 -8.13 4.46 12.69
CA ARG A 39 -8.34 3.41 11.69
C ARG A 39 -7.26 2.34 11.70
N GLY A 40 -6.24 2.50 12.54
CA GLY A 40 -5.16 1.54 12.62
C GLY A 40 -5.52 0.33 13.48
N PHE A 41 -4.82 -0.77 13.24
CA PHE A 41 -4.94 -1.96 14.07
C PHE A 41 -4.41 -1.73 15.48
N VAL A 42 -3.38 -0.89 15.60
CA VAL A 42 -2.75 -0.61 16.88
C VAL A 42 -3.26 0.71 17.43
N ASN A 43 -3.10 0.91 18.73
CA ASN A 43 -3.48 2.16 19.41
C ASN A 43 -2.41 3.22 19.20
N GLY A 44 -2.13 3.56 17.95
CA GLY A 44 -1.12 4.56 17.63
C GLY A 44 -1.31 5.06 16.21
N PRO A 45 -0.58 6.09 15.82
CA PRO A 45 -0.73 6.73 14.52
C PRO A 45 -0.02 5.94 13.43
N ILE A 46 -0.39 4.68 13.26
CA ILE A 46 0.23 3.84 12.26
C ILE A 46 -0.76 2.79 11.73
N CYS A 47 -0.78 2.61 10.42
CA CYS A 47 -1.45 1.49 9.76
C CYS A 47 -0.38 0.57 9.19
N SER A 48 -0.11 -0.52 9.87
CA SER A 48 0.95 -1.46 9.50
C SER A 48 0.80 -1.99 8.09
N ILE A 49 -0.44 -2.16 7.63
CA ILE A 49 -0.70 -2.70 6.31
C ILE A 49 -0.13 -1.80 5.20
N TYR A 50 -0.15 -0.48 5.41
CA TYR A 50 0.46 0.44 4.45
C TYR A 50 1.98 0.32 4.45
N GLY A 51 2.59 0.12 5.62
CA GLY A 51 4.02 -0.10 5.70
C GLY A 51 4.44 -1.37 4.97
N PHE A 52 3.78 -2.49 5.26
CA PHE A 52 4.05 -3.75 4.57
C PHE A 52 3.74 -3.66 3.08
N GLY A 53 2.59 -3.06 2.73
CA GLY A 53 2.17 -2.93 1.35
C GLY A 53 3.16 -2.12 0.52
N VAL A 54 3.56 -0.95 1.01
CA VAL A 54 4.49 -0.10 0.28
C VAL A 54 5.87 -0.76 0.19
N MET A 55 6.36 -1.38 1.26
CA MET A 55 7.64 -2.09 1.19
C MET A 55 7.60 -3.21 0.16
N SER A 56 6.51 -3.97 0.11
CA SER A 56 6.34 -5.01 -0.92
C SER A 56 6.40 -4.41 -2.33
N VAL A 57 5.71 -3.29 -2.54
CA VAL A 57 5.72 -2.58 -3.82
C VAL A 57 7.13 -2.14 -4.18
N LEU A 58 7.84 -1.52 -3.25
CA LEU A 58 9.19 -1.03 -3.53
C LEU A 58 10.15 -2.16 -3.86
N LEU A 59 10.06 -3.28 -3.16
CA LEU A 59 10.98 -4.40 -3.36
C LEU A 59 10.67 -5.16 -4.66
N VAL A 60 9.39 -5.36 -4.96
CA VAL A 60 8.98 -6.15 -6.12
C VAL A 60 8.94 -5.31 -7.40
N LEU A 61 8.41 -4.10 -7.31
CA LEU A 61 8.15 -3.27 -8.48
C LEU A 61 9.21 -2.20 -8.72
N GLY A 62 10.02 -1.89 -7.72
CA GLY A 62 11.09 -0.90 -7.87
C GLY A 62 12.00 -1.15 -9.08
N PRO A 63 12.45 -2.40 -9.32
CA PRO A 63 13.27 -2.67 -10.51
C PRO A 63 12.59 -2.36 -11.85
N LEU A 64 11.28 -2.23 -11.88
CA LEU A 64 10.53 -1.92 -13.12
C LEU A 64 10.35 -0.42 -13.36
N LYS A 65 10.87 0.43 -12.48
CA LYS A 65 10.59 1.88 -12.57
C LYS A 65 11.23 2.55 -13.78
N SER A 66 12.13 1.87 -14.49
CA SER A 66 12.76 2.39 -15.70
C SER A 66 11.76 2.57 -16.85
N SER A 67 10.62 1.88 -16.81
CA SER A 67 9.57 1.99 -17.81
C SER A 67 8.24 2.21 -17.12
N PHE A 68 7.54 3.29 -17.49
CA PHE A 68 6.19 3.56 -16.94
C PHE A 68 5.25 2.37 -17.17
N TRP A 69 5.26 1.82 -18.39
CA TRP A 69 4.31 0.75 -18.73
C TRP A 69 4.61 -0.54 -17.98
N LEU A 70 5.89 -0.88 -17.78
CA LEU A 70 6.26 -2.04 -16.97
C LEU A 70 5.87 -1.84 -15.51
N LEU A 71 6.14 -0.65 -14.98
CA LEU A 71 5.79 -0.35 -13.60
C LEU A 71 4.28 -0.35 -13.40
N PHE A 72 3.55 0.31 -14.28
CA PHE A 72 2.08 0.37 -14.18
C PHE A 72 1.46 -1.01 -14.33
N GLY A 73 1.83 -1.73 -15.38
CA GLY A 73 1.30 -3.09 -15.62
C GLY A 73 1.64 -4.04 -14.49
N GLY A 74 2.90 -4.01 -14.05
CA GLY A 74 3.33 -4.82 -12.90
C GLY A 74 2.57 -4.46 -11.63
N SER A 75 2.32 -3.17 -11.42
CA SER A 75 1.56 -2.69 -10.26
C SER A 75 0.12 -3.18 -10.29
N VAL A 76 -0.55 -3.10 -11.44
CA VAL A 76 -1.91 -3.59 -11.59
C VAL A 76 -1.97 -5.08 -11.25
N LEU A 77 -1.06 -5.88 -11.82
CA LEU A 77 -1.04 -7.31 -11.56
C LEU A 77 -0.70 -7.64 -10.12
N PHE A 78 0.30 -6.98 -9.56
CA PHE A 78 0.76 -7.25 -8.20
C PHE A 78 -0.30 -6.91 -7.17
N THR A 79 -0.89 -5.71 -7.26
CA THR A 79 -1.91 -5.29 -6.32
C THR A 79 -3.18 -6.11 -6.45
N SER A 80 -3.55 -6.48 -7.68
CA SER A 80 -4.73 -7.34 -7.90
C SER A 80 -4.52 -8.71 -7.29
N ALA A 81 -3.33 -9.29 -7.43
CA ALA A 81 -3.01 -10.59 -6.85
C ALA A 81 -3.06 -10.53 -5.32
N ILE A 82 -2.48 -9.48 -4.73
CA ILE A 82 -2.50 -9.30 -3.27
C ILE A 82 -3.92 -9.08 -2.78
N GLU A 83 -4.68 -8.23 -3.47
CA GLU A 83 -6.06 -7.94 -3.08
C GLU A 83 -6.94 -9.19 -3.16
N TYR A 84 -6.79 -9.95 -4.23
CA TYR A 84 -7.53 -11.20 -4.39
C TYR A 84 -7.17 -12.18 -3.27
N LEU A 85 -5.88 -12.41 -3.06
CA LEU A 85 -5.40 -13.35 -2.06
C LEU A 85 -5.83 -12.92 -0.65
N THR A 86 -5.67 -11.63 -0.34
CA THR A 86 -6.05 -11.10 0.98
C THR A 86 -7.55 -11.23 1.21
N GLY A 87 -8.36 -10.86 0.22
CA GLY A 87 -9.81 -10.99 0.33
C GLY A 87 -10.25 -12.43 0.51
N TRP A 88 -9.62 -13.34 -0.24
CA TRP A 88 -9.93 -14.77 -0.14
C TRP A 88 -9.56 -15.32 1.24
N VAL A 89 -8.37 -14.99 1.74
CA VAL A 89 -7.92 -15.46 3.06
C VAL A 89 -8.82 -14.89 4.16
N LEU A 90 -9.12 -13.61 4.12
CA LEU A 90 -9.98 -12.98 5.14
C LEU A 90 -11.38 -13.59 5.15
N GLU A 91 -11.93 -13.88 3.98
CA GLU A 91 -13.24 -14.53 3.91
C GLU A 91 -13.18 -15.94 4.49
N LYS A 92 -12.13 -16.70 4.19
CA LYS A 92 -11.99 -18.07 4.69
C LYS A 92 -11.76 -18.11 6.19
N VAL A 93 -10.98 -17.18 6.73
CA VAL A 93 -10.66 -17.16 8.16
C VAL A 93 -11.80 -16.58 9.00
N PHE A 94 -12.37 -15.47 8.56
CA PHE A 94 -13.38 -14.74 9.35
C PHE A 94 -14.80 -14.96 8.86
N HIS A 95 -14.98 -15.73 7.77
CA HIS A 95 -16.29 -16.07 7.19
C HIS A 95 -17.11 -14.84 6.79
N ASP A 96 -16.41 -13.75 6.42
CA ASP A 96 -17.05 -12.51 6.02
C ASP A 96 -16.16 -11.78 5.02
N LYS A 97 -16.79 -11.08 4.07
CA LYS A 97 -16.05 -10.27 3.10
C LYS A 97 -15.82 -8.89 3.67
N TRP A 98 -14.57 -8.49 3.76
CA TRP A 98 -14.19 -7.17 4.24
C TRP A 98 -14.45 -6.10 3.19
N TRP A 99 -14.45 -6.47 1.92
CA TRP A 99 -14.94 -5.66 0.81
C TRP A 99 -15.55 -6.59 -0.22
N ASP A 100 -16.42 -6.04 -1.09
CA ASP A 100 -17.12 -6.85 -2.08
C ASP A 100 -17.38 -6.03 -3.33
N TYR A 101 -16.70 -6.38 -4.41
CA TYR A 101 -16.85 -5.74 -5.70
C TYR A 101 -17.80 -6.50 -6.62
N SER A 102 -18.60 -7.42 -6.11
CA SER A 102 -19.41 -8.31 -6.95
C SER A 102 -20.43 -7.56 -7.80
N LYS A 103 -20.78 -6.33 -7.42
CA LYS A 103 -21.69 -5.49 -8.22
C LYS A 103 -20.96 -4.62 -9.24
N ARG A 104 -19.63 -4.66 -9.27
CA ARG A 104 -18.87 -3.83 -10.21
C ARG A 104 -18.52 -4.62 -11.46
N PRO A 105 -18.45 -3.93 -12.63
CA PRO A 105 -18.09 -4.61 -13.87
C PRO A 105 -16.67 -5.17 -13.82
N LEU A 106 -16.48 -6.30 -14.48
CA LEU A 106 -15.19 -6.96 -14.61
C LEU A 106 -14.56 -7.29 -13.25
N ASN A 107 -15.39 -7.70 -12.27
CA ASN A 107 -14.86 -8.21 -11.01
C ASN A 107 -14.55 -9.69 -11.14
N ILE A 108 -13.68 -10.18 -10.25
CA ILE A 108 -13.36 -11.60 -10.13
C ILE A 108 -13.76 -12.03 -8.72
N LYS A 109 -14.88 -12.73 -8.63
CA LYS A 109 -15.44 -13.27 -7.37
C LYS A 109 -15.65 -12.19 -6.28
N GLY A 110 -15.74 -10.92 -6.69
CA GLY A 110 -15.91 -9.81 -5.77
C GLY A 110 -14.65 -9.38 -5.04
N TYR A 111 -13.53 -10.09 -5.21
CA TYR A 111 -12.29 -9.75 -4.54
C TYR A 111 -11.53 -8.63 -5.22
N VAL A 112 -11.57 -8.57 -6.54
CA VAL A 112 -10.91 -7.54 -7.34
C VAL A 112 -11.85 -7.09 -8.45
N CYS A 113 -11.64 -5.87 -8.95
CA CYS A 113 -12.32 -5.39 -10.16
C CYS A 113 -11.37 -4.50 -10.95
N LEU A 114 -11.64 -4.37 -12.25
CA LEU A 114 -10.74 -3.63 -13.14
C LEU A 114 -10.56 -2.18 -12.70
N GLU A 115 -11.64 -1.51 -12.33
CA GLU A 115 -11.60 -0.10 -11.91
C GLU A 115 -10.61 0.12 -10.78
N PHE A 116 -10.73 -0.64 -9.71
CA PHE A 116 -9.85 -0.48 -8.55
C PHE A 116 -8.45 -1.03 -8.80
N SER A 117 -8.32 -2.04 -9.66
CA SER A 117 -6.99 -2.52 -10.06
C SER A 117 -6.20 -1.44 -10.78
N VAL A 118 -6.85 -0.69 -11.67
CA VAL A 118 -6.21 0.44 -12.37
C VAL A 118 -5.85 1.54 -11.37
N LEU A 119 -6.76 1.86 -10.45
CA LEU A 119 -6.50 2.87 -9.43
C LEU A 119 -5.31 2.49 -8.54
N TRP A 120 -5.24 1.23 -8.12
CA TRP A 120 -4.10 0.75 -7.33
C TRP A 120 -2.79 0.79 -8.13
N GLY A 121 -2.87 0.48 -9.43
CA GLY A 121 -1.71 0.57 -10.30
C GLY A 121 -1.17 1.99 -10.39
N LEU A 122 -2.06 2.98 -10.55
CA LEU A 122 -1.67 4.38 -10.57
C LEU A 122 -1.10 4.82 -9.21
N ALA A 123 -1.70 4.37 -8.11
CA ALA A 123 -1.21 4.68 -6.78
C ALA A 123 0.21 4.17 -6.58
N CYS A 124 0.50 2.96 -7.05
CA CYS A 124 1.85 2.38 -6.95
C CYS A 124 2.87 3.19 -7.77
N VAL A 125 2.49 3.63 -8.97
CA VAL A 125 3.37 4.47 -9.79
C VAL A 125 3.69 5.77 -9.04
N PHE A 126 2.68 6.39 -8.43
CA PHE A 126 2.89 7.58 -7.63
C PHE A 126 3.84 7.33 -6.46
N VAL A 127 3.64 6.23 -5.75
CA VAL A 127 4.51 5.89 -4.62
C VAL A 127 5.94 5.71 -5.07
N VAL A 128 6.17 4.91 -6.12
CA VAL A 128 7.53 4.59 -6.56
C VAL A 128 8.23 5.81 -7.17
N ASP A 129 7.52 6.58 -7.98
CA ASP A 129 8.14 7.65 -8.78
C ASP A 129 8.12 9.01 -8.10
N VAL A 130 7.17 9.27 -7.19
CA VAL A 130 7.01 10.59 -6.58
C VAL A 130 7.32 10.53 -5.09
N PHE A 131 6.61 9.71 -4.34
CA PHE A 131 6.73 9.68 -2.88
C PHE A 131 8.05 9.08 -2.41
N GLN A 132 8.47 7.96 -3.00
CA GLN A 132 9.69 7.29 -2.55
C GLN A 132 10.94 8.16 -2.66
N PRO A 133 11.18 8.91 -3.75
CA PRO A 133 12.34 9.81 -3.79
C PRO A 133 12.32 10.86 -2.67
N LEU A 134 11.13 11.37 -2.33
CA LEU A 134 10.99 12.36 -1.25
C LEU A 134 11.22 11.73 0.11
N VAL A 135 10.62 10.55 0.35
CA VAL A 135 10.79 9.83 1.61
C VAL A 135 12.25 9.43 1.80
N ALA A 136 12.91 8.99 0.71
CA ALA A 136 14.32 8.62 0.78
C ALA A 136 15.19 9.81 1.19
N LYS A 137 14.90 11.00 0.69
CA LYS A 137 15.63 12.21 1.08
C LYS A 137 15.45 12.51 2.57
N VAL A 138 14.23 12.37 3.08
CA VAL A 138 13.95 12.58 4.49
C VAL A 138 14.72 11.58 5.35
N VAL A 139 14.69 10.31 4.97
CA VAL A 139 15.36 9.25 5.72
C VAL A 139 16.88 9.46 5.72
N ASP A 140 17.43 9.94 4.59
CA ASP A 140 18.87 10.22 4.50
C ASP A 140 19.33 11.33 5.43
N LEU A 141 18.40 12.19 5.87
CA LEU A 141 18.70 13.26 6.85
C LEU A 141 18.72 12.76 8.29
N ILE A 142 18.23 11.57 8.54
CA ILE A 142 18.16 11.01 9.89
C ILE A 142 19.50 10.40 10.26
N PRO A 143 20.09 10.78 11.43
CA PRO A 143 21.36 10.21 11.86
C PRO A 143 21.24 8.71 12.11
N LYS A 144 22.17 7.94 11.53
CA LYS A 144 22.13 6.48 11.63
C LYS A 144 22.44 5.95 13.01
N LYS A 145 22.90 6.82 13.91
CA LYS A 145 23.24 6.44 15.29
C LYS A 145 22.08 6.63 16.26
N LEU A 146 20.89 6.94 15.77
CA LEU A 146 19.70 7.08 16.63
C LEU A 146 19.19 5.72 17.17
#